data_1b0ddcfbee99e8b5b773ab3c0d951bde
#
_entry.id   1b0ddcfbee99e8b5b773ab3c0d951bde
#
_cell.length_a   1.000
_cell.length_b   1.000
_cell.length_c   1.000
_cell.angle_alpha   90.00
_cell.angle_beta   90.00
_cell.angle_gamma   90.00
#
_symmetry.space_group_name_H-M   'P 1'
#
loop_
_entity.id
_entity.type
_entity.pdbx_description
1 polymer ?
#
loop_
_entity_poly.entity_id
_entity_poly.type
_entity_poly.pdbx_seq_one_letter_code
_entity_poly.pdbx_strand_id
1 'polypeptide(L)'
;MSQAEIRKRKPGAGRKPNPIPTKAIRLPLPLVQKLQELQNSKNLDALYRVDIGEIFAGKVSTALRSPLFESRVQAGFPSPTDEFSEGSLDLNDHLIRHKAATFFVRVTGDSMKNVGIFPGDLLIVDRSLTPTNGKVVIAVLNGEMTVKRLEKEKNRVLLCAENADYPDIIVTEEDSFSTWGVVTNVIHSLI
;
A
#
# COMPACT_ATOMS: atom_id res chain seq x y z
N MET A 1 -68.59 18.49 13.33
CA MET A 1 -67.24 19.07 13.45
C MET A 1 -66.31 18.03 14.11
N SER A 2 -65.61 17.30 13.31
CA SER A 2 -64.70 16.21 13.78
C SER A 2 -63.28 16.75 13.85
N GLN A 3 -62.70 16.74 15.05
CA GLN A 3 -61.31 17.11 15.26
C GLN A 3 -60.43 15.92 14.87
N ALA A 4 -59.60 16.10 13.84
CA ALA A 4 -58.58 15.13 13.45
C ALA A 4 -57.41 15.21 14.42
N GLU A 5 -57.21 14.16 15.18
CA GLU A 5 -56.09 13.97 16.11
C GLU A 5 -54.77 13.78 15.34
N ILE A 6 -53.89 14.79 15.40
CA ILE A 6 -52.55 14.73 14.79
C ILE A 6 -51.67 13.79 15.67
N ARG A 7 -51.48 12.56 15.23
CA ARG A 7 -50.54 11.62 15.85
C ARG A 7 -49.13 12.18 15.73
N LYS A 8 -48.57 12.67 16.83
CA LYS A 8 -47.12 13.00 16.94
C LYS A 8 -46.28 11.72 16.69
N ARG A 9 -45.50 11.72 15.64
CA ARG A 9 -44.53 10.67 15.39
C ARG A 9 -43.50 10.69 16.53
N LYS A 10 -43.26 9.52 17.16
CA LYS A 10 -42.14 9.32 18.09
C LYS A 10 -40.83 9.66 17.36
N PRO A 11 -39.83 10.33 18.00
CA PRO A 11 -38.54 10.54 17.39
C PRO A 11 -37.94 9.19 17.09
N GLY A 12 -37.81 8.86 15.81
CA GLY A 12 -37.25 7.62 15.34
C GLY A 12 -35.80 7.54 15.77
N ALA A 13 -35.37 6.38 16.24
CA ALA A 13 -33.96 6.07 16.43
C ALA A 13 -33.26 6.28 15.11
N GLY A 14 -32.64 7.44 14.92
CA GLY A 14 -31.84 7.76 13.74
C GLY A 14 -30.71 6.75 13.63
N ARG A 15 -30.59 6.17 12.44
CA ARG A 15 -29.43 5.33 12.10
C ARG A 15 -28.16 6.09 12.48
N LYS A 16 -27.29 5.49 13.33
CA LYS A 16 -26.03 6.11 13.72
C LYS A 16 -25.30 6.59 12.45
N PRO A 17 -24.75 7.82 12.43
CA PRO A 17 -24.01 8.31 11.28
C PRO A 17 -22.90 7.34 10.95
N ASN A 18 -22.81 6.95 9.68
CA ASN A 18 -21.67 6.16 9.22
C ASN A 18 -20.41 7.04 9.36
N PRO A 19 -19.35 6.60 10.08
CA PRO A 19 -18.15 7.40 10.27
C PRO A 19 -17.38 7.64 8.95
N ILE A 20 -17.72 6.91 7.88
CA ILE A 20 -17.13 7.09 6.56
C ILE A 20 -18.11 7.92 5.71
N PRO A 21 -17.71 9.09 5.17
CA PRO A 21 -18.56 9.86 4.28
C PRO A 21 -18.84 9.05 3.02
N THR A 22 -20.09 8.56 2.88
CA THR A 22 -20.52 7.81 1.70
C THR A 22 -21.25 8.74 0.74
N LYS A 23 -20.79 8.76 -0.52
CA LYS A 23 -21.48 9.44 -1.61
C LYS A 23 -22.39 8.43 -2.31
N ALA A 24 -23.68 8.71 -2.38
CA ALA A 24 -24.59 7.86 -3.14
C ALA A 24 -24.30 7.98 -4.64
N ILE A 25 -23.90 6.87 -5.26
CA ILE A 25 -23.67 6.77 -6.70
C ILE A 25 -24.82 5.94 -7.28
N ARG A 26 -25.46 6.42 -8.35
CA ARG A 26 -26.41 5.62 -9.12
C ARG A 26 -25.63 4.77 -10.12
N LEU A 27 -25.66 3.46 -9.95
CA LEU A 27 -25.03 2.50 -10.85
C LEU A 27 -26.12 1.82 -11.71
N PRO A 28 -25.81 1.46 -12.97
CA PRO A 28 -26.67 0.62 -13.80
C PRO A 28 -26.96 -0.73 -13.14
N LEU A 29 -28.21 -1.24 -13.30
CA LEU A 29 -28.65 -2.47 -12.66
C LEU A 29 -27.73 -3.69 -12.88
N PRO A 30 -27.17 -3.92 -14.11
CA PRO A 30 -26.22 -5.01 -14.33
C PRO A 30 -24.93 -4.90 -13.49
N LEU A 31 -24.48 -3.67 -13.26
CA LEU A 31 -23.29 -3.43 -12.44
C LEU A 31 -23.55 -3.68 -10.96
N VAL A 32 -24.76 -3.34 -10.49
CA VAL A 32 -25.19 -3.62 -9.11
C VAL A 32 -25.27 -5.14 -8.87
N GLN A 33 -25.81 -5.89 -9.84
CA GLN A 33 -25.87 -7.35 -9.77
C GLN A 33 -24.48 -7.98 -9.73
N LYS A 34 -23.57 -7.53 -10.60
CA LYS A 34 -22.18 -8.01 -10.62
C LYS A 34 -21.44 -7.69 -9.32
N LEU A 35 -21.69 -6.51 -8.72
CA LEU A 35 -21.14 -6.14 -7.41
C LEU A 35 -21.72 -7.01 -6.28
N GLN A 36 -23.01 -7.37 -6.34
CA GLN A 36 -23.62 -8.26 -5.36
C GLN A 36 -23.11 -9.70 -5.49
N GLU A 37 -22.89 -10.19 -6.70
CA GLU A 37 -22.27 -11.50 -6.95
C GLU A 37 -20.82 -11.54 -6.41
N LEU A 38 -20.08 -10.46 -6.62
CA LEU A 38 -18.72 -10.30 -6.10
C LEU A 38 -18.70 -10.19 -4.57
N GLN A 39 -19.68 -9.49 -3.94
CA GLN A 39 -19.80 -9.45 -2.48
C GLN A 39 -20.14 -10.80 -1.85
N ASN A 40 -20.87 -11.65 -2.55
CA ASN A 40 -21.23 -13.00 -2.10
C ASN A 40 -20.11 -14.03 -2.33
N SER A 41 -19.16 -13.75 -3.22
CA SER A 41 -17.94 -14.54 -3.36
C SER A 41 -16.97 -14.09 -2.26
N LYS A 42 -16.56 -15.01 -1.37
CA LYS A 42 -15.58 -14.76 -0.29
C LYS A 42 -14.24 -14.15 -0.74
N ASN A 43 -14.05 -13.94 -2.04
CA ASN A 43 -12.86 -13.36 -2.67
C ASN A 43 -12.81 -11.83 -2.65
N LEU A 44 -13.92 -11.14 -2.33
CA LEU A 44 -13.94 -9.67 -2.38
C LEU A 44 -13.12 -9.04 -1.25
N ASP A 45 -13.15 -9.64 -0.07
CA ASP A 45 -12.38 -9.13 1.09
C ASP A 45 -10.87 -9.20 0.87
N ALA A 46 -10.41 -10.14 0.03
CA ALA A 46 -9.00 -10.23 -0.35
C ALA A 46 -8.60 -9.18 -1.42
N LEU A 47 -9.53 -8.80 -2.30
CA LEU A 47 -9.30 -7.79 -3.35
C LEU A 47 -9.29 -6.36 -2.81
N TYR A 48 -10.01 -6.10 -1.69
CA TYR A 48 -10.18 -4.75 -1.11
C TYR A 48 -9.38 -4.51 0.17
N ARG A 49 -8.44 -5.38 0.53
CA ARG A 49 -7.49 -5.06 1.58
C ARG A 49 -6.52 -4.00 1.06
N VAL A 50 -6.76 -2.76 1.47
CA VAL A 50 -5.87 -1.63 1.16
C VAL A 50 -4.54 -1.88 1.85
N ASP A 51 -3.51 -2.20 1.08
CA ASP A 51 -2.15 -2.46 1.59
C ASP A 51 -1.42 -1.17 1.97
N ILE A 52 -2.01 0.00 1.69
CA ILE A 52 -1.38 1.31 1.88
C ILE A 52 -2.17 2.12 2.91
N GLY A 53 -1.48 2.51 4.00
CA GLY A 53 -2.06 3.34 5.05
C GLY A 53 -1.89 4.83 4.78
N GLU A 54 -0.65 5.32 4.83
CA GLU A 54 -0.34 6.74 4.74
C GLU A 54 0.77 6.99 3.72
N ILE A 55 0.68 8.11 3.01
CA ILE A 55 1.68 8.55 2.03
C ILE A 55 2.25 9.88 2.47
N PHE A 56 3.56 9.96 2.59
CA PHE A 56 4.28 11.18 2.95
C PHE A 56 5.24 11.58 1.84
N ALA A 57 5.27 12.87 1.50
CA ALA A 57 6.35 13.42 0.68
C ALA A 57 7.64 13.44 1.50
N GLY A 58 8.72 12.91 0.96
CA GLY A 58 10.03 12.91 1.60
C GLY A 58 10.54 14.35 1.79
N LYS A 59 10.65 14.81 3.04
CA LYS A 59 11.26 16.10 3.36
C LYS A 59 12.66 15.87 3.94
N VAL A 60 13.66 15.95 3.09
CA VAL A 60 15.07 15.87 3.51
C VAL A 60 15.53 17.25 3.91
N SER A 61 15.65 17.51 5.22
CA SER A 61 15.98 18.86 5.72
C SER A 61 17.36 18.96 6.37
N THR A 62 17.95 17.86 6.84
CA THR A 62 19.23 17.88 7.57
C THR A 62 20.03 16.61 7.26
N ALA A 63 21.31 16.76 6.95
CA ALA A 63 22.24 15.64 6.85
C ALA A 63 22.50 15.09 8.25
N LEU A 64 22.17 13.83 8.47
CA LEU A 64 22.50 13.12 9.71
C LEU A 64 23.51 12.02 9.40
N ARG A 65 24.77 12.29 9.68
CA ARG A 65 25.85 11.34 9.48
C ARG A 65 26.08 10.53 10.75
N SER A 66 25.91 9.23 10.64
CA SER A 66 26.19 8.28 11.71
C SER A 66 27.43 7.44 11.38
N PRO A 67 28.25 7.05 12.39
CA PRO A 67 29.38 6.15 12.14
C PRO A 67 28.94 4.85 11.48
N LEU A 68 29.67 4.42 10.45
CA LEU A 68 29.52 3.12 9.84
C LEU A 68 30.71 2.25 10.25
N PHE A 69 30.43 1.11 10.87
CA PHE A 69 31.45 0.15 11.24
C PHE A 69 31.81 -0.74 10.05
N GLU A 70 33.10 -0.90 9.76
CA GLU A 70 33.59 -1.70 8.64
C GLU A 70 33.41 -3.20 8.88
N SER A 71 33.55 -3.65 10.14
CA SER A 71 33.43 -5.06 10.45
C SER A 71 32.02 -5.59 10.21
N ARG A 72 31.93 -6.63 9.39
CA ARG A 72 30.67 -7.32 9.12
C ARG A 72 30.28 -8.17 10.34
N VAL A 73 29.18 -7.82 10.99
CA VAL A 73 28.61 -8.64 12.04
C VAL A 73 27.96 -9.86 11.39
N GLN A 74 28.46 -11.06 11.72
CA GLN A 74 27.86 -12.32 11.25
C GLN A 74 26.64 -12.65 12.09
N ALA A 75 25.49 -12.84 11.44
CA ALA A 75 24.31 -13.35 12.11
C ALA A 75 24.49 -14.86 12.35
N GLY A 76 24.92 -15.24 13.53
CA GLY A 76 25.11 -16.64 13.93
C GLY A 76 26.30 -16.88 14.83
N PHE A 77 27.50 -16.51 14.44
CA PHE A 77 28.69 -16.67 15.29
C PHE A 77 29.29 -15.31 15.66
N PRO A 78 29.73 -15.13 16.93
CA PRO A 78 30.45 -13.93 17.31
C PRO A 78 31.77 -13.82 16.54
N SER A 79 32.04 -12.64 15.99
CA SER A 79 33.28 -12.30 15.33
C SER A 79 34.05 -11.28 16.16
N PRO A 80 35.37 -11.28 16.21
CA PRO A 80 36.15 -10.21 16.86
C PRO A 80 35.74 -8.86 16.29
N THR A 81 35.50 -7.89 17.17
CA THR A 81 35.20 -6.50 16.78
C THR A 81 36.54 -5.79 16.54
N ASP A 82 36.82 -5.48 15.28
CA ASP A 82 37.82 -4.48 14.96
C ASP A 82 37.21 -3.09 15.13
N GLU A 83 37.86 -2.24 15.91
CA GLU A 83 37.37 -0.89 16.30
C GLU A 83 37.45 0.14 15.14
N PHE A 84 37.55 -0.29 13.90
CA PHE A 84 37.72 0.63 12.78
C PHE A 84 36.35 1.06 12.21
N SER A 85 36.11 2.37 12.29
CA SER A 85 35.00 3.05 11.63
C SER A 85 35.46 3.50 10.24
N GLU A 86 34.86 2.99 9.17
CA GLU A 86 35.21 3.34 7.79
C GLU A 86 34.65 4.69 7.31
N GLY A 87 33.94 5.40 8.12
CA GLY A 87 33.37 6.68 7.74
C GLY A 87 32.03 6.97 8.38
N SER A 88 31.31 7.88 7.78
CA SER A 88 29.98 8.26 8.21
C SER A 88 28.94 8.00 7.12
N LEU A 89 27.83 7.39 7.47
CA LEU A 89 26.71 7.12 6.58
C LEU A 89 25.58 8.13 6.85
N ASP A 90 25.13 8.81 5.80
CA ASP A 90 23.85 9.51 5.80
C ASP A 90 22.80 8.62 5.12
N LEU A 91 21.80 8.17 5.87
CA LEU A 91 20.72 7.31 5.36
C LEU A 91 19.91 7.99 4.26
N ASN A 92 19.78 9.31 4.29
CA ASN A 92 19.06 10.03 3.24
C ASN A 92 19.81 9.91 1.91
N ASP A 93 21.13 10.13 1.91
CA ASP A 93 21.94 10.04 0.69
C ASP A 93 22.07 8.57 0.22
N HIS A 94 22.08 7.63 1.15
CA HIS A 94 22.17 6.20 0.84
C HIS A 94 20.90 5.63 0.21
N LEU A 95 19.73 6.00 0.74
CA LEU A 95 18.44 5.40 0.38
C LEU A 95 17.66 6.23 -0.65
N ILE A 96 17.90 7.55 -0.71
CA ILE A 96 17.09 8.49 -1.51
C ILE A 96 17.92 9.02 -2.67
N ARG A 97 17.77 8.41 -3.84
CA ARG A 97 18.52 8.83 -5.04
C ARG A 97 17.90 10.07 -5.71
N HIS A 98 16.58 10.15 -5.77
CA HIS A 98 15.83 11.22 -6.43
C HIS A 98 14.93 11.95 -5.42
N LYS A 99 15.53 12.90 -4.68
CA LYS A 99 14.88 13.57 -3.52
C LYS A 99 13.51 14.19 -3.87
N ALA A 100 13.36 14.76 -5.06
CA ALA A 100 12.11 15.38 -5.50
C ALA A 100 11.01 14.38 -5.92
N ALA A 101 11.39 13.13 -6.19
CA ALA A 101 10.48 12.08 -6.65
C ALA A 101 10.27 10.98 -5.62
N THR A 102 10.90 11.08 -4.45
CA THR A 102 10.82 10.08 -3.39
C THR A 102 9.69 10.40 -2.42
N PHE A 103 8.91 9.35 -2.13
CA PHE A 103 7.81 9.38 -1.17
C PHE A 103 7.96 8.22 -0.20
N PHE A 104 7.37 8.38 0.97
CA PHE A 104 7.28 7.35 1.99
C PHE A 104 5.84 6.86 2.07
N VAL A 105 5.66 5.54 2.10
CA VAL A 105 4.35 4.90 2.11
C VAL A 105 4.30 3.88 3.24
N ARG A 106 3.32 4.01 4.14
CA ARG A 106 3.11 3.05 5.24
C ARG A 106 2.26 1.90 4.77
N VAL A 107 2.70 0.69 5.07
CA VAL A 107 2.01 -0.56 4.74
C VAL A 107 0.97 -0.87 5.80
N THR A 108 -0.21 -1.34 5.39
CA THR A 108 -1.28 -1.79 6.30
C THR A 108 -1.66 -3.25 6.11
N GLY A 109 -1.43 -3.80 4.91
CA GLY A 109 -1.74 -5.20 4.58
C GLY A 109 -0.50 -6.10 4.60
N ASP A 110 -0.71 -7.39 4.46
CA ASP A 110 0.31 -8.44 4.48
C ASP A 110 0.45 -9.19 3.14
N SER A 111 -0.07 -8.63 2.05
CA SER A 111 -0.03 -9.25 0.72
C SER A 111 1.38 -9.48 0.17
N MET A 112 2.39 -8.84 0.76
CA MET A 112 3.78 -8.88 0.34
C MET A 112 4.73 -9.47 1.41
N LYS A 113 4.19 -10.24 2.39
CA LYS A 113 4.96 -10.76 3.53
C LYS A 113 6.13 -11.65 3.14
N ASN A 114 5.99 -12.43 2.06
CA ASN A 114 7.02 -13.40 1.65
C ASN A 114 8.27 -12.73 1.04
N VAL A 115 8.20 -11.44 0.73
CA VAL A 115 9.36 -10.64 0.31
C VAL A 115 9.80 -9.64 1.38
N GLY A 116 9.37 -9.85 2.62
CA GLY A 116 9.82 -9.07 3.78
C GLY A 116 9.16 -7.71 3.90
N ILE A 117 7.93 -7.55 3.40
CA ILE A 117 7.11 -6.34 3.59
C ILE A 117 5.93 -6.69 4.49
N PHE A 118 5.88 -6.09 5.67
CA PHE A 118 4.89 -6.38 6.71
C PHE A 118 4.02 -5.16 7.05
N PRO A 119 2.85 -5.37 7.65
CA PRO A 119 2.04 -4.28 8.18
C PRO A 119 2.83 -3.41 9.15
N GLY A 120 2.77 -2.08 8.99
CA GLY A 120 3.53 -1.12 9.78
C GLY A 120 4.85 -0.67 9.15
N ASP A 121 5.37 -1.41 8.17
CA ASP A 121 6.59 -1.03 7.45
C ASP A 121 6.45 0.29 6.71
N LEU A 122 7.59 0.96 6.54
CA LEU A 122 7.70 2.17 5.76
C LEU A 122 8.45 1.88 4.46
N LEU A 123 7.76 2.01 3.33
CA LEU A 123 8.34 1.87 2.00
C LEU A 123 8.95 3.19 1.53
N ILE A 124 10.12 3.12 0.92
CA ILE A 124 10.71 4.21 0.15
C ILE A 124 10.33 3.99 -1.31
N VAL A 125 9.61 4.93 -1.89
CA VAL A 125 9.03 4.82 -3.23
C VAL A 125 9.56 5.94 -4.11
N ASP A 126 10.12 5.58 -5.25
CA ASP A 126 10.63 6.53 -6.24
C ASP A 126 9.68 6.57 -7.45
N ARG A 127 9.13 7.74 -7.72
CA ARG A 127 8.20 7.97 -8.82
C ARG A 127 8.88 8.28 -10.16
N SER A 128 10.18 8.58 -10.15
CA SER A 128 10.94 8.85 -11.37
C SER A 128 11.43 7.59 -12.06
N LEU A 129 11.40 6.45 -11.37
CA LEU A 129 11.85 5.19 -11.92
C LEU A 129 10.80 4.57 -12.85
N THR A 130 11.27 4.05 -13.98
CA THR A 130 10.41 3.27 -14.87
C THR A 130 10.13 1.90 -14.26
N PRO A 131 8.83 1.52 -14.10
CA PRO A 131 8.45 0.21 -13.56
C PRO A 131 8.77 -0.88 -14.57
N THR A 132 9.76 -1.71 -14.28
CA THR A 132 10.14 -2.88 -15.07
C THR A 132 9.56 -4.16 -14.48
N ASN A 133 9.57 -5.23 -15.28
CA ASN A 133 9.13 -6.55 -14.87
C ASN A 133 9.85 -7.03 -13.60
N GLY A 134 9.13 -7.68 -12.69
CA GLY A 134 9.66 -8.20 -11.43
C GLY A 134 9.84 -7.17 -10.31
N LYS A 135 9.61 -5.88 -10.56
CA LYS A 135 9.73 -4.83 -9.52
C LYS A 135 8.49 -4.77 -8.63
N VAL A 136 8.73 -4.51 -7.35
CA VAL A 136 7.65 -4.16 -6.41
C VAL A 136 7.27 -2.70 -6.67
N VAL A 137 5.99 -2.47 -6.86
CA VAL A 137 5.43 -1.16 -7.22
C VAL A 137 4.26 -0.78 -6.35
N ILE A 138 4.02 0.52 -6.24
CA ILE A 138 2.72 1.03 -5.84
C ILE A 138 1.89 1.13 -7.11
N ALA A 139 0.87 0.30 -7.21
CA ALA A 139 -0.08 0.29 -8.33
C ALA A 139 -1.33 1.08 -7.95
N VAL A 140 -1.88 1.80 -8.92
CA VAL A 140 -3.22 2.38 -8.85
C VAL A 140 -4.10 1.59 -9.81
N LEU A 141 -5.08 0.91 -9.29
CA LEU A 141 -6.05 0.11 -10.05
C LEU A 141 -7.47 0.58 -9.70
N ASN A 142 -8.20 1.05 -10.68
CA ASN A 142 -9.56 1.55 -10.53
C ASN A 142 -9.71 2.62 -9.43
N GLY A 143 -8.64 3.44 -9.24
CA GLY A 143 -8.58 4.51 -8.25
C GLY A 143 -8.09 4.07 -6.86
N GLU A 144 -7.82 2.81 -6.65
CA GLU A 144 -7.29 2.27 -5.39
C GLU A 144 -5.80 1.97 -5.49
N MET A 145 -5.06 2.21 -4.39
CA MET A 145 -3.62 1.98 -4.34
C MET A 145 -3.32 0.66 -3.63
N THR A 146 -2.38 -0.10 -4.19
CA THR A 146 -1.89 -1.36 -3.62
C THR A 146 -0.41 -1.56 -3.86
N VAL A 147 0.24 -2.37 -3.01
CA VAL A 147 1.63 -2.82 -3.20
C VAL A 147 1.62 -4.20 -3.82
N LYS A 148 2.24 -4.36 -4.97
CA LYS A 148 2.32 -5.65 -5.66
C LYS A 148 3.63 -5.78 -6.44
N ARG A 149 4.00 -7.00 -6.79
CA ARG A 149 5.03 -7.23 -7.80
C ARG A 149 4.42 -7.09 -9.18
N LEU A 150 5.03 -6.26 -10.00
CA LEU A 150 4.62 -6.06 -11.38
C LEU A 150 5.20 -7.15 -12.27
N GLU A 151 4.35 -7.92 -12.91
CA GLU A 151 4.73 -8.87 -13.95
C GLU A 151 4.12 -8.44 -15.28
N LYS A 152 4.99 -8.29 -16.30
CA LYS A 152 4.60 -7.91 -17.66
C LYS A 152 4.88 -9.08 -18.59
N GLU A 153 3.84 -9.64 -19.15
CA GLU A 153 3.90 -10.64 -20.22
C GLU A 153 3.52 -9.98 -21.55
N LYS A 154 3.69 -10.70 -22.67
CA LYS A 154 3.50 -10.13 -24.03
C LYS A 154 2.16 -9.39 -24.19
N ASN A 155 1.08 -9.92 -23.61
CA ASN A 155 -0.29 -9.42 -23.85
C ASN A 155 -1.05 -9.14 -22.55
N ARG A 156 -0.38 -9.19 -21.37
CA ARG A 156 -1.05 -8.94 -20.09
C ARG A 156 -0.11 -8.36 -19.06
N VAL A 157 -0.70 -7.66 -18.12
CA VAL A 157 -0.04 -7.14 -16.93
C VAL A 157 -0.67 -7.85 -15.73
N LEU A 158 0.18 -8.37 -14.83
CA LEU A 158 -0.24 -8.96 -13.58
C LEU A 158 0.33 -8.13 -12.42
N LEU A 159 -0.46 -8.02 -11.38
CA LEU A 159 -0.06 -7.47 -10.10
C LEU A 159 -0.05 -8.63 -9.11
N CYS A 160 1.13 -9.21 -8.92
CA CYS A 160 1.30 -10.43 -8.13
C CYS A 160 1.47 -10.10 -6.65
N ALA A 161 0.75 -10.85 -5.82
CA ALA A 161 0.95 -10.84 -4.39
C ALA A 161 2.12 -11.76 -4.03
N GLU A 162 2.83 -11.41 -2.97
CA GLU A 162 3.88 -12.24 -2.36
C GLU A 162 3.37 -12.84 -1.05
N ASN A 163 2.17 -13.41 -1.14
CA ASN A 163 1.49 -14.12 -0.07
C ASN A 163 0.41 -14.99 -0.70
N ALA A 164 0.46 -16.29 -0.48
CA ALA A 164 -0.45 -17.27 -1.07
C ALA A 164 -1.93 -17.08 -0.66
N ASP A 165 -2.18 -16.32 0.41
CA ASP A 165 -3.54 -16.00 0.85
C ASP A 165 -4.22 -14.93 -0.04
N TYR A 166 -3.48 -14.34 -0.98
CA TYR A 166 -3.94 -13.29 -1.88
C TYR A 166 -3.83 -13.75 -3.33
N PRO A 167 -4.89 -13.61 -4.12
CA PRO A 167 -4.81 -13.89 -5.55
C PRO A 167 -4.01 -12.82 -6.29
N ASP A 168 -3.37 -13.23 -7.38
CA ASP A 168 -2.81 -12.29 -8.35
C ASP A 168 -3.93 -11.57 -9.09
N ILE A 169 -3.70 -10.31 -9.43
CA ILE A 169 -4.66 -9.48 -10.15
C ILE A 169 -4.21 -9.38 -11.60
N ILE A 170 -5.05 -9.86 -12.51
CA ILE A 170 -4.86 -9.69 -13.95
C ILE A 170 -5.47 -8.34 -14.33
N VAL A 171 -4.65 -7.44 -14.84
CA VAL A 171 -5.10 -6.12 -15.33
C VAL A 171 -5.70 -6.34 -16.74
N THR A 172 -6.95 -5.93 -16.91
CA THR A 172 -7.70 -6.03 -18.17
C THR A 172 -7.77 -4.68 -18.89
N GLU A 173 -8.27 -4.66 -20.12
CA GLU A 173 -8.50 -3.42 -20.88
C GLU A 173 -9.60 -2.53 -20.28
N GLU A 174 -10.48 -3.10 -19.45
CA GLU A 174 -11.55 -2.37 -18.77
C GLU A 174 -11.05 -1.67 -17.49
N ASP A 175 -9.86 -2.03 -17.02
CA ASP A 175 -9.30 -1.50 -15.78
C ASP A 175 -8.56 -0.18 -16.03
N SER A 176 -8.79 0.79 -15.15
CA SER A 176 -7.94 1.97 -15.06
C SER A 176 -6.70 1.64 -14.24
N PHE A 177 -5.59 1.36 -14.92
CA PHE A 177 -4.34 0.97 -14.29
C PHE A 177 -3.21 1.96 -14.54
N SER A 178 -2.47 2.28 -13.49
CA SER A 178 -1.19 2.99 -13.59
C SER A 178 -0.25 2.58 -12.47
N THR A 179 1.06 2.72 -12.71
CA THR A 179 2.06 2.58 -11.66
C THR A 179 2.38 3.95 -11.07
N TRP A 180 2.15 4.11 -9.77
CA TRP A 180 2.40 5.37 -9.07
C TRP A 180 3.87 5.58 -8.73
N GLY A 181 4.61 4.50 -8.44
CA GLY A 181 6.04 4.52 -8.18
C GLY A 181 6.62 3.13 -7.96
N VAL A 182 7.96 3.05 -7.96
CA VAL A 182 8.72 1.82 -7.72
C VAL A 182 9.21 1.81 -6.27
N VAL A 183 8.98 0.73 -5.55
CA VAL A 183 9.51 0.53 -4.21
C VAL A 183 11.02 0.23 -4.32
N THR A 184 11.83 1.06 -3.67
CA THR A 184 13.29 0.91 -3.69
C THR A 184 13.81 0.25 -2.41
N ASN A 185 13.20 0.57 -1.27
CA ASN A 185 13.64 0.08 0.03
C ASN A 185 12.45 -0.11 0.97
N VAL A 186 12.65 -0.93 1.99
CA VAL A 186 11.73 -1.15 3.10
C VAL A 186 12.45 -0.81 4.39
N ILE A 187 11.79 -0.07 5.26
CA ILE A 187 12.25 0.18 6.64
C ILE A 187 11.31 -0.60 7.55
N HIS A 188 11.84 -1.63 8.15
CA HIS A 188 11.16 -2.48 9.12
C HIS A 188 11.61 -2.15 10.53
N SER A 189 10.67 -1.92 11.47
CA SER A 189 10.96 -1.69 12.89
C SER A 189 10.87 -3.02 13.64
N LEU A 190 11.87 -3.29 14.48
CA LEU A 190 11.91 -4.47 15.35
C LEU A 190 11.35 -4.19 16.77
N ILE A 191 10.87 -2.96 17.00
CA ILE A 191 10.35 -2.50 18.30
C ILE A 191 8.95 -1.93 18.15
#